data_fce3863fc3fe1607a4c7242b8d3610d9
#
_entry.id   fce3863fc3fe1607a4c7242b8d3610d9
#
_cell.length_a   1.000
_cell.length_b   1.000
_cell.length_c   1.000
_cell.angle_alpha   90.00
_cell.angle_beta   90.00
_cell.angle_gamma   90.00
#
_symmetry.space_group_name_H-M   'P 1'
#
loop_
_entity.id
_entity.type
_entity.pdbx_description
1 polymer ?
#
loop_
_entity_poly.entity_id
_entity_poly.type
_entity_poly.pdbx_seq_one_letter_code
_entity_poly.pdbx_strand_id
1 'polypeptide(L)'
;MHGATIEDDVTVGMHATVMNGAVIGAGSMVAAGALVKERSVIPPCSLVVGVPGKVIRTLDAQTVARNIEHSQEAYIADAQEYARARMVG
;
A
#
# COMPACT_ATOMS: atom_id res chain seq x y z
N MET A 1 1.07 -8.07 8.58
CA MET A 1 1.65 -6.72 8.69
C MET A 1 1.96 -6.29 10.14
N HIS A 2 2.43 -7.21 10.94
CA HIS A 2 2.82 -6.85 12.30
C HIS A 2 3.99 -5.87 12.28
N GLY A 3 3.91 -4.83 13.07
CA GLY A 3 4.98 -3.86 13.22
C GLY A 3 5.22 -2.94 12.03
N ALA A 4 4.42 -3.03 10.99
CA ALA A 4 4.50 -2.10 9.88
C ALA A 4 3.61 -0.89 10.13
N THR A 5 4.02 0.25 9.59
CA THR A 5 3.23 1.48 9.64
C THR A 5 2.70 1.77 8.24
N ILE A 6 1.40 1.79 8.11
CA ILE A 6 0.73 2.08 6.84
C ILE A 6 -0.06 3.37 7.03
N GLU A 7 0.36 4.40 6.34
CA GLU A 7 -0.25 5.71 6.47
C GLU A 7 -1.57 5.78 5.71
N ASP A 8 -2.20 6.96 5.71
CA ASP A 8 -3.54 7.09 5.16
C ASP A 8 -3.57 6.87 3.64
N ASP A 9 -4.68 6.35 3.16
CA ASP A 9 -4.97 6.22 1.74
C ASP A 9 -3.99 5.33 0.97
N VAL A 10 -3.33 4.40 1.66
CA VAL A 10 -2.47 3.42 1.01
C VAL A 10 -3.32 2.29 0.46
N THR A 11 -3.02 1.89 -0.77
CA THR A 11 -3.65 0.75 -1.42
C THR A 11 -2.68 -0.43 -1.40
N VAL A 12 -3.09 -1.54 -0.82
CA VAL A 12 -2.27 -2.75 -0.76
C VAL A 12 -2.92 -3.82 -1.62
N GLY A 13 -2.21 -4.25 -2.63
CA GLY A 13 -2.71 -5.26 -3.57
C GLY A 13 -2.83 -6.64 -2.94
N MET A 14 -3.59 -7.50 -3.60
CA MET A 14 -3.81 -8.86 -3.14
C MET A 14 -2.48 -9.61 -3.06
N HIS A 15 -2.29 -10.36 -1.98
CA HIS A 15 -1.09 -11.15 -1.72
C HIS A 15 0.20 -10.33 -1.56
N ALA A 16 0.10 -9.02 -1.45
CA ALA A 16 1.27 -8.22 -1.10
C ALA A 16 1.65 -8.46 0.36
N THR A 17 2.94 -8.39 0.62
CA THR A 17 3.48 -8.59 1.97
C THR A 17 4.24 -7.34 2.39
N VAL A 18 3.92 -6.82 3.57
CA VAL A 18 4.63 -5.68 4.16
C VAL A 18 5.25 -6.17 5.46
N MET A 19 6.57 -6.19 5.50
CA MET A 19 7.29 -6.79 6.63
C MET A 19 7.47 -5.81 7.79
N ASN A 20 7.94 -6.33 8.91
CA ASN A 20 8.05 -5.57 10.15
C ASN A 20 8.90 -4.31 9.99
N GLY A 21 8.45 -3.25 10.62
CA GLY A 21 9.19 -1.99 10.64
C GLY A 21 9.13 -1.20 9.35
N ALA A 22 8.48 -1.70 8.30
CA ALA A 22 8.31 -0.94 7.07
C ALA A 22 7.33 0.21 7.29
N VAL A 23 7.56 1.32 6.61
CA VAL A 23 6.68 2.48 6.62
C VAL A 23 6.24 2.75 5.20
N ILE A 24 4.94 2.73 4.97
CA ILE A 24 4.36 3.03 3.66
C ILE A 24 3.74 4.42 3.72
N GLY A 25 4.31 5.34 2.98
CA GLY A 25 3.84 6.73 2.97
C GLY A 25 2.46 6.89 2.37
N ALA A 26 1.75 7.92 2.81
CA ALA A 26 0.36 8.16 2.43
C ALA A 26 0.17 8.20 0.91
N GLY A 27 -0.95 7.67 0.44
CA GLY A 27 -1.32 7.69 -0.97
C GLY A 27 -0.56 6.70 -1.84
N SER A 28 0.33 5.90 -1.27
CA SER A 28 1.12 4.92 -2.02
C SER A 28 0.28 3.72 -2.43
N MET A 29 0.73 3.02 -3.44
CA MET A 29 0.14 1.78 -3.89
C MET A 29 1.20 0.68 -3.87
N VAL A 30 0.91 -0.41 -3.18
CA VAL A 30 1.72 -1.62 -3.20
C VAL A 30 1.04 -2.62 -4.11
N ALA A 31 1.68 -2.96 -5.21
CA ALA A 31 1.06 -3.81 -6.22
C ALA A 31 0.84 -5.22 -5.71
N ALA A 32 -0.08 -5.95 -6.35
CA ALA A 32 -0.36 -7.32 -6.00
C ALA A 32 0.91 -8.17 -6.03
N GLY A 33 1.10 -8.98 -5.01
CA GLY A 33 2.24 -9.88 -4.90
C GLY A 33 3.56 -9.22 -4.53
N ALA A 34 3.60 -7.90 -4.36
CA ALA A 34 4.84 -7.22 -3.99
C ALA A 34 5.24 -7.55 -2.54
N LEU A 35 6.53 -7.52 -2.29
CA LEU A 35 7.06 -7.74 -0.94
C LEU A 35 7.87 -6.53 -0.50
N VAL A 36 7.36 -5.80 0.47
CA VAL A 36 8.06 -4.67 1.08
C VAL A 36 8.91 -5.19 2.23
N LYS A 37 10.21 -5.07 2.10
CA LYS A 37 11.14 -5.63 3.07
C LYS A 37 11.08 -4.92 4.42
N GLU A 38 11.60 -5.60 5.45
CA GLU A 38 11.70 -5.02 6.78
C GLU A 38 12.35 -3.64 6.76
N ARG A 39 11.78 -2.75 7.54
CA ARG A 39 12.30 -1.40 7.78
C ARG A 39 12.44 -0.54 6.53
N SER A 40 11.83 -0.95 5.43
CA SER A 40 11.76 -0.09 4.24
C SER A 40 10.95 1.15 4.55
N VAL A 41 11.40 2.29 4.02
CA VAL A 41 10.63 3.52 4.12
C VAL A 41 10.19 3.90 2.70
N ILE A 42 8.91 3.81 2.47
CA ILE A 42 8.32 4.11 1.17
C ILE A 42 7.78 5.53 1.20
N PRO A 43 8.30 6.42 0.35
CA PRO A 43 7.82 7.81 0.33
C PRO A 43 6.34 7.89 -0.03
N PRO A 44 5.67 8.99 0.32
CA PRO A 44 4.27 9.18 -0.07
C PRO A 44 4.07 9.09 -1.58
N CYS A 45 2.88 8.64 -1.98
CA CYS A 45 2.47 8.56 -3.38
C CYS A 45 3.39 7.70 -4.26
N SER A 46 3.96 6.65 -3.70
CA SER A 46 4.85 5.75 -4.43
C SER A 46 4.11 4.56 -4.98
N LEU A 47 4.53 4.09 -6.15
CA LEU A 47 4.09 2.80 -6.68
C LEU A 47 5.19 1.78 -6.42
N VAL A 48 4.89 0.76 -5.64
CA VAL A 48 5.83 -0.30 -5.25
C VAL A 48 5.43 -1.59 -5.94
N VAL A 49 6.38 -2.21 -6.63
CA VAL A 49 6.13 -3.48 -7.33
C VAL A 49 7.28 -4.45 -7.12
N GLY A 50 6.97 -5.72 -7.21
CA GLY A 50 7.96 -6.79 -7.31
C GLY A 50 8.38 -7.42 -5.99
N VAL A 51 9.30 -8.38 -6.12
CA VAL A 51 9.91 -9.09 -4.99
C VAL A 51 11.42 -9.12 -5.25
N PRO A 52 12.22 -8.37 -4.49
CA PRO A 52 11.83 -7.40 -3.46
C PRO A 52 11.09 -6.20 -4.08
N GLY A 53 10.21 -5.60 -3.29
CA GLY A 53 9.45 -4.45 -3.72
C GLY A 53 10.31 -3.23 -3.93
N LYS A 54 10.09 -2.53 -5.04
CA LYS A 54 10.84 -1.31 -5.37
C LYS A 54 9.87 -0.23 -5.81
N VAL A 55 10.19 0.99 -5.44
CA VAL A 55 9.45 2.16 -5.92
C VAL A 55 9.84 2.38 -7.37
N ILE A 56 8.88 2.25 -8.27
CA ILE A 56 9.15 2.41 -9.70
C ILE A 56 8.72 3.77 -10.23
N ARG A 57 7.86 4.46 -9.52
CA ARG A 57 7.48 5.83 -9.88
C ARG A 57 6.67 6.47 -8.76
N THR A 58 6.47 7.77 -8.89
CA THR A 58 5.56 8.54 -8.03
C THR A 58 4.21 8.63 -8.73
N LEU A 59 3.16 8.39 -7.98
CA LEU A 59 1.78 8.52 -8.48
C LEU A 59 1.38 9.99 -8.47
N ASP A 60 0.65 10.42 -9.51
CA ASP A 60 0.07 11.76 -9.50
C ASP A 60 -1.19 11.81 -8.64
N ALA A 61 -1.64 13.02 -8.33
CA ALA A 61 -2.79 13.21 -7.46
C ALA A 61 -4.06 12.57 -8.03
N GLN A 62 -4.21 12.59 -9.34
CA GLN A 62 -5.39 12.03 -9.99
C GLN A 62 -5.40 10.51 -9.87
N THR A 63 -4.27 9.87 -10.02
CA THR A 63 -4.14 8.42 -9.86
C THR A 63 -4.40 8.02 -8.41
N VAL A 64 -3.85 8.77 -7.46
CA VAL A 64 -4.08 8.51 -6.03
C VAL A 64 -5.58 8.62 -5.73
N ALA A 65 -6.23 9.65 -6.21
CA ALA A 65 -7.67 9.85 -6.00
C ALA A 65 -8.49 8.68 -6.57
N ARG A 66 -8.14 8.21 -7.75
CA ARG A 66 -8.82 7.05 -8.35
C ARG A 66 -8.61 5.79 -7.54
N ASN A 67 -7.41 5.59 -7.01
CA ASN A 67 -7.12 4.42 -6.18
C ASN A 67 -7.95 4.44 -4.90
N ILE A 68 -8.09 5.60 -4.28
CA ILE A 68 -8.89 5.74 -3.08
C ILE A 68 -10.35 5.42 -3.39
N GLU A 69 -10.90 5.99 -4.44
CA GLU A 69 -12.29 5.77 -4.84
C GLU A 69 -12.55 4.31 -5.15
N HIS A 70 -11.68 3.69 -5.93
CA HIS A 70 -11.81 2.29 -6.28
C HIS A 70 -11.70 1.38 -5.05
N SER A 71 -10.80 1.68 -4.15
CA SER A 71 -10.62 0.90 -2.93
C SER A 71 -11.82 0.97 -2.01
N GLN A 72 -12.49 2.11 -1.96
CA GLN A 72 -13.71 2.24 -1.16
C GLN A 72 -14.82 1.33 -1.67
N GLU A 73 -14.92 1.16 -2.97
CA GLU A 73 -15.90 0.26 -3.55
C GLU A 73 -15.57 -1.21 -3.28
N ALA A 74 -14.29 -1.52 -3.25
CA ALA A 74 -13.80 -2.88 -3.06
C ALA A 74 -13.37 -3.14 -1.62
N TYR A 75 -13.86 -2.36 -0.67
CA TYR A 75 -13.45 -2.46 0.71
C TYR A 75 -13.75 -3.81 1.31
N ILE A 76 -12.77 -4.39 1.97
CA ILE A 76 -12.91 -5.68 2.62
C ILE A 76 -13.19 -5.46 4.10
N ALA A 77 -14.20 -6.16 4.60
CA ALA A 77 -14.72 -5.92 5.93
C ALA A 77 -13.73 -6.18 7.05
N ASP A 78 -12.72 -6.99 6.84
CA ASP A 78 -11.69 -7.20 7.86
C ASP A 78 -10.77 -5.99 7.92
N ALA A 79 -11.33 -4.90 8.36
CA ALA A 79 -10.71 -3.60 8.28
C ALA A 79 -9.83 -3.26 9.46
N GLN A 80 -9.90 -4.02 10.53
CA GLN A 80 -9.15 -3.68 11.74
C GLN A 80 -7.66 -3.71 11.51
N GLU A 81 -7.22 -4.64 10.69
CA GLU A 81 -5.82 -4.77 10.31
C GLU A 81 -5.40 -3.73 9.27
N TYR A 82 -6.36 -3.22 8.54
CA TYR A 82 -6.12 -2.33 7.41
C TYR A 82 -6.82 -0.99 7.60
N ALA A 83 -6.83 -0.48 8.82
CA ALA A 83 -7.56 0.75 9.14
C ALA A 83 -7.15 1.93 8.27
N ARG A 84 -5.92 1.93 7.76
CA ARG A 84 -5.37 2.99 6.92
C ARG A 84 -5.05 2.55 5.53
N ALA A 85 -5.42 1.33 5.17
CA ALA A 85 -5.13 0.78 3.86
C ALA A 85 -6.38 0.13 3.31
N ARG A 86 -6.42 0.00 1.99
CA ARG A 86 -7.53 -0.66 1.31
C ARG A 86 -7.01 -1.79 0.46
N MET A 87 -7.73 -2.91 0.50
CA MET A 87 -7.36 -4.07 -0.31
C MET A 87 -7.94 -3.93 -1.70
N VAL A 88 -7.09 -4.21 -2.68
CA VAL A 88 -7.48 -4.24 -4.07
C VAL A 88 -7.16 -5.62 -4.60
N GLY A 89 -8.18 -6.30 -5.05
CA GLY A 89 -7.94 -7.67 -5.44
C GLY A 89 -8.48 -8.09 -6.74
#